data_b3dd7c79b44bc59a06072e353fe9f1b0
#
_entry.id   b3dd7c79b44bc59a06072e353fe9f1b0
#
_cell.length_a   1.000
_cell.length_b   1.000
_cell.length_c   1.000
_cell.angle_alpha   90.00
_cell.angle_beta   90.00
_cell.angle_gamma   90.00
#
_symmetry.space_group_name_H-M   'P 1'
#
loop_
_entity.id
_entity.type
_entity.pdbx_description
1 polymer ?
#
loop_
_entity_poly.entity_id
_entity_poly.type
_entity_poly.pdbx_seq_one_letter_code
_entity_poly.pdbx_strand_id
1 'polypeptide(L)'
;MTDGAEVAPRALIVALGPGEPELVPARALEALLEAGSVAPHALPAVLRASLEGHGVGFDEGAATVCAPDVAAYALARSLPELPTLPERGLLARQAAQSAAGALLELTALLRRECPWDRAQTATSIVPHTVEEAYEVADAVREAGLSPKLLDELGDLLFQTTFLALLCEEAGAGAWVDVALGVAAKLRVRHPWVFGDSSADSAGAARNLWEGVKVESEGREGIFHDVPRALPALLEARKVQRRAAAVGFEYATAADAFGDLESEFRELRAELGEEPEPEREPLDAIVGEIGDVLFACVNVARRYNCDPELALRAATARFRERVEVAERLADAEGVVFRAAGTPEQEHYYQAAKRSLREGK
;
A
#
# COMPACT_ATOMS: atom_id res chain seq x y z
N MET A 1 0.77 42.37 49.15
CA MET A 1 1.43 41.07 49.06
C MET A 1 0.64 40.27 48.05
N THR A 2 1.06 40.35 46.80
CA THR A 2 0.49 39.55 45.69
C THR A 2 1.39 38.35 45.54
N ASP A 3 0.82 37.21 45.85
CA ASP A 3 1.41 35.90 45.76
C ASP A 3 1.79 35.61 44.29
N GLY A 4 3.05 35.76 43.96
CA GLY A 4 3.59 35.34 42.65
C GLY A 4 3.71 33.82 42.64
N ALA A 5 2.63 33.15 42.27
CA ALA A 5 2.72 31.74 41.92
C ALA A 5 3.68 31.62 40.74
N GLU A 6 4.89 31.17 41.02
CA GLU A 6 5.87 30.71 40.03
C GLU A 6 5.22 29.57 39.28
N VAL A 7 4.68 29.88 38.10
CA VAL A 7 4.14 28.84 37.19
C VAL A 7 5.33 28.01 36.75
N ALA A 8 5.44 26.81 37.30
CA ALA A 8 6.44 25.84 36.83
C ALA A 8 6.40 25.77 35.29
N PRO A 9 7.57 25.81 34.62
CA PRO A 9 7.62 25.79 33.15
C PRO A 9 6.84 24.58 32.65
N ARG A 10 5.82 24.84 31.84
CA ARG A 10 5.03 23.76 31.23
C ARG A 10 5.99 22.94 30.37
N ALA A 11 6.08 21.64 30.63
CA ALA A 11 6.84 20.72 29.79
C ALA A 11 6.42 20.90 28.31
N LEU A 12 7.39 21.05 27.43
CA LEU A 12 7.17 21.38 26.02
C LEU A 12 8.12 20.53 25.15
N ILE A 13 7.62 19.95 24.07
CA ILE A 13 8.44 19.31 23.05
C ILE A 13 8.66 20.32 21.92
N VAL A 14 9.92 20.67 21.66
CA VAL A 14 10.33 21.60 20.59
C VAL A 14 10.99 20.83 19.46
N ALA A 15 10.44 20.90 18.26
CA ALA A 15 11.00 20.32 17.05
C ALA A 15 11.99 21.29 16.37
N LEU A 16 13.13 20.76 15.94
CA LEU A 16 14.29 21.52 15.46
C LEU A 16 14.52 21.43 13.94
N GLY A 17 13.55 20.99 13.17
CA GLY A 17 13.76 20.71 11.75
C GLY A 17 14.36 19.31 11.52
N PRO A 18 14.90 19.04 10.33
CA PRO A 18 15.41 17.72 9.95
C PRO A 18 16.67 17.28 10.73
N GLY A 19 17.27 18.15 11.50
CA GLY A 19 18.47 17.83 12.31
C GLY A 19 19.74 18.57 11.84
N GLU A 20 19.63 19.43 10.85
CA GLU A 20 20.70 20.26 10.34
C GLU A 20 20.69 21.65 10.98
N PRO A 21 21.86 22.20 11.40
CA PRO A 21 21.93 23.49 12.09
C PRO A 21 21.32 24.65 11.32
N GLU A 22 21.48 24.66 10.01
CA GLU A 22 20.99 25.71 9.10
C GLU A 22 19.49 25.72 8.91
N LEU A 23 18.81 24.60 9.27
CA LEU A 23 17.38 24.40 9.08
C LEU A 23 16.57 24.51 10.38
N VAL A 24 17.18 24.96 11.47
CA VAL A 24 16.48 25.17 12.75
C VAL A 24 15.48 26.32 12.60
N PRO A 25 14.16 26.10 12.86
CA PRO A 25 13.16 27.16 12.78
C PRO A 25 13.44 28.27 13.80
N ALA A 26 13.34 29.52 13.40
CA ALA A 26 13.57 30.67 14.28
C ALA A 26 12.71 30.61 15.57
N ARG A 27 11.43 30.24 15.45
CA ARG A 27 10.54 30.09 16.62
C ARG A 27 10.99 28.95 17.56
N ALA A 28 11.60 27.91 17.04
CA ALA A 28 12.16 26.84 17.87
C ALA A 28 13.35 27.39 18.67
N LEU A 29 14.26 28.11 18.04
CA LEU A 29 15.41 28.72 18.71
C LEU A 29 14.97 29.72 19.78
N GLU A 30 14.00 30.61 19.51
CA GLU A 30 13.41 31.52 20.45
C GLU A 30 12.85 30.77 21.69
N ALA A 31 12.06 29.73 21.48
CA ALA A 31 11.48 28.94 22.58
C ALA A 31 12.55 28.24 23.44
N LEU A 32 13.66 27.76 22.83
CA LEU A 32 14.77 27.17 23.59
C LEU A 32 15.50 28.20 24.45
N LEU A 33 15.72 29.40 23.92
CA LEU A 33 16.35 30.51 24.67
C LEU A 33 15.46 31.02 25.83
N GLU A 34 14.14 31.07 25.60
CA GLU A 34 13.18 31.42 26.64
C GLU A 34 13.10 30.37 27.76
N ALA A 35 13.28 29.09 27.43
CA ALA A 35 13.29 28.01 28.41
C ALA A 35 14.53 28.02 29.30
N GLY A 36 15.62 28.66 28.87
CA GLY A 36 16.88 28.80 29.60
C GLY A 36 17.70 27.53 29.66
N SER A 37 17.08 26.39 29.92
CA SER A 37 17.71 25.05 29.91
C SER A 37 16.77 24.03 29.29
N VAL A 38 17.30 23.12 28.43
CA VAL A 38 16.52 22.15 27.68
C VAL A 38 17.14 20.74 27.74
N ALA A 39 16.29 19.73 27.74
CA ALA A 39 16.73 18.34 27.64
C ALA A 39 16.92 17.94 26.18
N PRO A 40 18.12 17.51 25.74
CA PRO A 40 18.36 17.08 24.37
C PRO A 40 17.83 15.66 24.16
N HIS A 41 17.07 15.41 23.08
CA HIS A 41 16.62 14.09 22.72
C HIS A 41 17.03 13.75 21.29
N ALA A 42 17.81 12.67 21.12
CA ALA A 42 18.32 12.22 19.82
C ALA A 42 19.05 13.33 19.02
N LEU A 43 19.74 14.24 19.69
CA LEU A 43 20.32 15.44 19.10
C LEU A 43 21.68 15.13 18.46
N PRO A 44 21.88 15.35 17.13
CA PRO A 44 23.19 15.24 16.50
C PRO A 44 24.21 16.18 17.14
N ALA A 45 25.47 15.74 17.25
CA ALA A 45 26.53 16.51 17.89
C ALA A 45 26.75 17.88 17.23
N VAL A 46 26.66 17.96 15.90
CA VAL A 46 26.80 19.21 15.12
C VAL A 46 25.69 20.19 15.45
N LEU A 47 24.44 19.70 15.51
CA LEU A 47 23.28 20.53 15.87
C LEU A 47 23.36 21.01 17.33
N ARG A 48 23.77 20.13 18.24
CA ARG A 48 24.00 20.48 19.64
C ARG A 48 25.04 21.60 19.78
N ALA A 49 26.19 21.45 19.16
CA ALA A 49 27.25 22.49 19.20
C ALA A 49 26.77 23.82 18.60
N SER A 50 25.99 23.81 17.54
CA SER A 50 25.41 25.02 16.98
C SER A 50 24.45 25.71 17.96
N LEU A 51 23.55 24.99 18.62
CA LEU A 51 22.61 25.52 19.61
C LEU A 51 23.34 26.08 20.83
N GLU A 52 24.39 25.40 21.31
CA GLU A 52 25.26 25.92 22.39
C GLU A 52 25.93 27.25 21.99
N GLY A 53 26.39 27.35 20.71
CA GLY A 53 26.92 28.58 20.16
C GLY A 53 25.92 29.74 20.09
N HIS A 54 24.61 29.44 20.05
CA HIS A 54 23.53 30.42 20.13
C HIS A 54 23.08 30.68 21.60
N GLY A 55 23.70 30.11 22.59
CA GLY A 55 23.41 30.33 24.00
C GLY A 55 22.37 29.40 24.61
N VAL A 56 21.98 28.32 23.94
CA VAL A 56 21.08 27.31 24.52
C VAL A 56 21.82 26.46 25.54
N GLY A 57 21.33 26.41 26.78
CA GLY A 57 21.84 25.54 27.84
C GLY A 57 21.19 24.16 27.78
N PHE A 58 21.97 23.10 28.07
CA PHE A 58 21.46 21.72 28.09
C PHE A 58 21.50 21.13 29.50
N ASP A 59 20.38 20.52 29.89
CA ASP A 59 20.19 19.79 31.15
C ASP A 59 19.21 18.63 30.91
N GLU A 60 19.65 17.41 31.15
CA GLU A 60 18.82 16.19 30.94
C GLU A 60 17.56 16.16 31.81
N GLY A 61 17.52 16.92 32.92
CA GLY A 61 16.36 17.07 33.80
C GLY A 61 15.40 18.20 33.43
N ALA A 62 15.69 18.98 32.37
CA ALA A 62 14.84 20.12 32.00
C ALA A 62 13.45 19.68 31.55
N ALA A 63 12.43 20.49 31.87
CA ALA A 63 11.04 20.20 31.48
C ALA A 63 10.78 20.39 29.98
N THR A 64 11.53 21.28 29.32
CA THR A 64 11.44 21.48 27.86
C THR A 64 12.41 20.52 27.15
N VAL A 65 11.90 19.72 26.22
CA VAL A 65 12.71 18.76 25.44
C VAL A 65 12.85 19.29 24.01
N CYS A 66 14.07 19.24 23.46
CA CYS A 66 14.31 19.55 22.06
C CYS A 66 14.81 18.33 21.27
N ALA A 67 14.32 18.16 20.06
CA ALA A 67 14.68 17.05 19.19
C ALA A 67 14.50 17.39 17.70
N PRO A 68 15.21 16.71 16.77
CA PRO A 68 14.86 16.76 15.35
C PRO A 68 13.41 16.31 15.09
N ASP A 69 12.80 16.76 14.02
CA ASP A 69 11.36 16.59 13.74
C ASP A 69 10.86 15.16 13.89
N VAL A 70 11.57 14.17 13.36
CA VAL A 70 11.17 12.75 13.44
C VAL A 70 11.20 12.26 14.90
N ALA A 71 12.25 12.60 15.64
CA ALA A 71 12.38 12.22 17.03
C ALA A 71 11.36 12.98 17.91
N ALA A 72 11.13 14.27 17.67
CA ALA A 72 10.11 15.07 18.32
C ALA A 72 8.69 14.51 18.08
N TYR A 73 8.41 14.07 16.87
CA TYR A 73 7.14 13.43 16.52
C TYR A 73 6.94 12.09 17.25
N ALA A 74 7.97 11.24 17.27
CA ALA A 74 7.93 9.96 18.00
C ALA A 74 7.69 10.19 19.50
N LEU A 75 8.40 11.16 20.10
CA LEU A 75 8.24 11.55 21.49
C LEU A 75 6.84 12.10 21.78
N ALA A 76 6.31 12.94 20.89
CA ALA A 76 4.96 13.49 21.00
C ALA A 76 3.86 12.42 20.93
N ARG A 77 4.09 11.31 20.24
CA ARG A 77 3.18 10.15 20.22
C ARG A 77 3.18 9.37 21.54
N SER A 78 4.35 9.24 22.17
CA SER A 78 4.48 8.54 23.45
C SER A 78 4.05 9.38 24.65
N LEU A 79 4.04 10.71 24.51
CA LEU A 79 3.64 11.68 25.55
C LEU A 79 2.52 12.59 25.02
N PRO A 80 1.28 12.06 24.88
CA PRO A 80 0.19 12.78 24.22
C PRO A 80 -0.30 14.02 25.01
N GLU A 81 -0.01 14.09 26.30
CA GLU A 81 -0.39 15.22 27.17
C GLU A 81 0.53 16.44 27.02
N LEU A 82 1.77 16.24 26.52
CA LEU A 82 2.69 17.35 26.39
C LEU A 82 2.39 18.21 25.14
N PRO A 83 2.41 19.54 25.28
CA PRO A 83 2.35 20.43 24.13
C PRO A 83 3.58 20.30 23.24
N THR A 84 3.44 20.65 21.97
CA THR A 84 4.53 20.62 20.97
C THR A 84 4.68 21.98 20.27
N LEU A 85 5.89 22.31 19.89
CA LEU A 85 6.19 23.42 18.99
C LEU A 85 6.98 22.88 17.79
N PRO A 86 6.44 22.95 16.58
CA PRO A 86 5.09 23.44 16.25
C PRO A 86 3.97 22.53 16.79
N GLU A 87 2.73 22.97 16.65
CA GLU A 87 1.58 22.15 17.04
C GLU A 87 1.58 20.78 16.34
N ARG A 88 0.97 19.75 16.96
CA ARG A 88 1.07 18.33 16.55
C ARG A 88 0.79 18.07 15.07
N GLY A 89 -0.21 18.74 14.49
CA GLY A 89 -0.56 18.54 13.07
C GLY A 89 0.53 19.04 12.12
N LEU A 90 1.19 20.15 12.45
CA LEU A 90 2.31 20.67 11.68
C LEU A 90 3.57 19.85 11.93
N LEU A 91 3.83 19.45 13.18
CA LEU A 91 4.94 18.56 13.53
C LEU A 91 4.86 17.24 12.77
N ALA A 92 3.68 16.61 12.69
CA ALA A 92 3.49 15.37 11.94
C ALA A 92 3.86 15.53 10.45
N ARG A 93 3.48 16.66 9.83
CA ARG A 93 3.84 16.97 8.44
C ARG A 93 5.34 17.20 8.26
N GLN A 94 5.96 17.96 9.16
CA GLN A 94 7.42 18.21 9.12
C GLN A 94 8.20 16.92 9.32
N ALA A 95 7.81 16.07 10.27
CA ALA A 95 8.43 14.77 10.47
C ALA A 95 8.31 13.86 9.24
N ALA A 96 7.14 13.86 8.57
CA ALA A 96 6.97 13.11 7.32
C ALA A 96 7.86 13.65 6.18
N GLN A 97 8.01 14.97 6.06
CA GLN A 97 8.90 15.59 5.08
C GLN A 97 10.36 15.21 5.34
N SER A 98 10.80 15.30 6.59
CA SER A 98 12.17 14.92 7.00
C SER A 98 12.44 13.44 6.76
N ALA A 99 11.48 12.55 7.06
CA ALA A 99 11.61 11.12 6.80
C ALA A 99 11.68 10.80 5.30
N ALA A 100 10.87 11.48 4.48
CA ALA A 100 10.94 11.33 3.02
C ALA A 100 12.30 11.81 2.47
N GLY A 101 12.82 12.94 2.94
CA GLY A 101 14.16 13.42 2.60
C GLY A 101 15.26 12.43 2.94
N ALA A 102 15.23 11.90 4.17
CA ALA A 102 16.19 10.90 4.61
C ALA A 102 16.15 9.60 3.78
N LEU A 103 14.95 9.15 3.35
CA LEU A 103 14.84 8.00 2.47
C LEU A 103 15.43 8.27 1.08
N LEU A 104 15.19 9.46 0.53
CA LEU A 104 15.78 9.89 -0.76
C LEU A 104 17.31 9.91 -0.70
N GLU A 105 17.87 10.49 0.34
CA GLU A 105 19.32 10.55 0.57
C GLU A 105 19.93 9.15 0.74
N LEU A 106 19.28 8.28 1.54
CA LEU A 106 19.70 6.90 1.71
C LEU A 106 19.67 6.14 0.39
N THR A 107 18.61 6.29 -0.40
CA THR A 107 18.46 5.63 -1.71
C THR A 107 19.59 6.08 -2.67
N ALA A 108 19.87 7.37 -2.71
CA ALA A 108 20.97 7.90 -3.53
C ALA A 108 22.36 7.42 -3.04
N LEU A 109 22.55 7.29 -1.72
CA LEU A 109 23.75 6.74 -1.14
C LEU A 109 23.93 5.26 -1.52
N LEU A 110 22.90 4.44 -1.37
CA LEU A 110 22.93 3.03 -1.77
C LEU A 110 23.20 2.87 -3.25
N ARG A 111 22.54 3.65 -4.11
CA ARG A 111 22.79 3.68 -5.56
C ARG A 111 24.26 3.94 -5.90
N ARG A 112 24.92 4.80 -5.15
CA ARG A 112 26.31 5.17 -5.37
C ARG A 112 27.32 4.19 -4.79
N GLU A 113 27.06 3.68 -3.56
CA GLU A 113 28.04 2.93 -2.80
C GLU A 113 27.81 1.40 -2.82
N CYS A 114 26.56 0.94 -2.92
CA CYS A 114 26.26 -0.49 -2.91
C CYS A 114 26.47 -1.10 -4.31
N PRO A 115 27.28 -2.15 -4.46
CA PRO A 115 27.54 -2.78 -5.75
C PRO A 115 26.28 -3.38 -6.39
N TRP A 116 25.34 -3.87 -5.57
CA TRP A 116 24.06 -4.44 -6.05
C TRP A 116 23.14 -3.34 -6.58
N ASP A 117 22.89 -2.29 -5.80
CA ASP A 117 22.02 -1.17 -6.20
C ASP A 117 22.57 -0.46 -7.45
N ARG A 118 23.89 -0.30 -7.53
CA ARG A 118 24.58 0.32 -8.68
C ARG A 118 24.38 -0.45 -9.98
N ALA A 119 24.21 -1.78 -9.91
CA ALA A 119 24.00 -2.62 -11.06
C ALA A 119 22.53 -2.65 -11.55
N GLN A 120 21.58 -2.15 -10.73
CA GLN A 120 20.17 -2.24 -11.07
C GLN A 120 19.76 -1.32 -12.22
N THR A 121 18.77 -1.77 -12.97
CA THR A 121 18.07 -1.03 -14.02
C THR A 121 16.57 -0.98 -13.71
N ALA A 122 15.80 -0.13 -14.38
CA ALA A 122 14.36 -0.13 -14.24
C ALA A 122 13.74 -1.51 -14.51
N THR A 123 14.25 -2.22 -15.52
CA THR A 123 13.76 -3.57 -15.86
C THR A 123 14.05 -4.60 -14.75
N SER A 124 15.21 -4.49 -14.06
CA SER A 124 15.54 -5.43 -12.98
C SER A 124 14.78 -5.12 -11.67
N ILE A 125 14.36 -3.88 -11.45
CA ILE A 125 13.63 -3.45 -10.25
C ILE A 125 12.11 -3.69 -10.34
N VAL A 126 11.52 -3.59 -11.53
CA VAL A 126 10.06 -3.77 -11.70
C VAL A 126 9.52 -5.10 -11.14
N PRO A 127 10.18 -6.27 -11.30
CA PRO A 127 9.72 -7.51 -10.66
C PRO A 127 9.57 -7.36 -9.14
N HIS A 128 10.55 -6.77 -8.44
CA HIS A 128 10.48 -6.54 -6.98
C HIS A 128 9.32 -5.60 -6.63
N THR A 129 9.11 -4.50 -7.39
CA THR A 129 7.96 -3.63 -7.18
C THR A 129 6.62 -4.37 -7.24
N VAL A 130 6.50 -5.36 -8.12
CA VAL A 130 5.28 -6.21 -8.23
C VAL A 130 5.18 -7.16 -7.04
N GLU A 131 6.30 -7.77 -6.61
CA GLU A 131 6.37 -8.62 -5.42
C GLU A 131 5.89 -7.85 -4.18
N GLU A 132 6.47 -6.69 -3.90
CA GLU A 132 6.07 -5.83 -2.76
C GLU A 132 4.59 -5.43 -2.80
N ALA A 133 4.05 -5.15 -3.99
CA ALA A 133 2.63 -4.84 -4.13
C ALA A 133 1.73 -6.02 -3.72
N TYR A 134 2.16 -7.26 -3.99
CA TYR A 134 1.45 -8.46 -3.55
C TYR A 134 1.67 -8.74 -2.05
N GLU A 135 2.84 -8.44 -1.48
CA GLU A 135 3.12 -8.59 -0.06
C GLU A 135 2.29 -7.62 0.78
N VAL A 136 2.11 -6.37 0.31
CA VAL A 136 1.12 -5.43 0.88
C VAL A 136 -0.30 -6.02 0.89
N ALA A 137 -0.73 -6.66 -0.21
CA ALA A 137 -2.07 -7.26 -0.27
C ALA A 137 -2.20 -8.47 0.69
N ASP A 138 -1.15 -9.28 0.80
CA ASP A 138 -1.12 -10.42 1.72
C ASP A 138 -1.05 -9.96 3.19
N ALA A 139 -0.27 -8.93 3.54
CA ALA A 139 -0.22 -8.36 4.88
C ALA A 139 -1.60 -7.85 5.34
N VAL A 140 -2.33 -7.14 4.46
CA VAL A 140 -3.71 -6.70 4.76
C VAL A 140 -4.65 -7.88 4.98
N ARG A 141 -4.54 -8.94 4.17
CA ARG A 141 -5.39 -10.13 4.27
C ARG A 141 -5.12 -10.90 5.56
N GLU A 142 -3.86 -11.00 6.00
CA GLU A 142 -3.44 -11.80 7.15
C GLU A 142 -3.66 -11.10 8.48
N ALA A 143 -3.35 -9.83 8.56
CA ALA A 143 -3.27 -9.08 9.80
C ALA A 143 -3.97 -7.70 9.78
N GLY A 144 -4.63 -7.33 8.68
CA GLY A 144 -5.29 -6.03 8.53
C GLY A 144 -4.30 -4.86 8.67
N LEU A 145 -4.69 -3.82 9.38
CA LEU A 145 -3.84 -2.66 9.68
C LEU A 145 -2.86 -3.02 10.81
N SER A 146 -1.68 -3.49 10.46
CA SER A 146 -0.70 -4.08 11.37
C SER A 146 0.70 -3.51 11.16
N PRO A 147 1.65 -3.75 12.09
CA PRO A 147 3.07 -3.44 11.86
C PRO A 147 3.65 -4.10 10.62
N LYS A 148 3.22 -5.35 10.29
CA LYS A 148 3.63 -6.03 9.06
C LYS A 148 3.24 -5.22 7.81
N LEU A 149 2.01 -4.69 7.77
CA LEU A 149 1.60 -3.83 6.66
C LEU A 149 2.46 -2.56 6.54
N LEU A 150 2.93 -1.98 7.66
CA LEU A 150 3.82 -0.81 7.60
C LEU A 150 5.19 -1.18 7.03
N ASP A 151 5.68 -2.38 7.29
CA ASP A 151 6.93 -2.92 6.74
C ASP A 151 6.81 -3.04 5.22
N GLU A 152 5.83 -3.79 4.72
CA GLU A 152 5.59 -3.97 3.28
C GLU A 152 5.32 -2.65 2.52
N LEU A 153 4.64 -1.69 3.18
CA LEU A 153 4.47 -0.35 2.61
C LEU A 153 5.80 0.42 2.53
N GLY A 154 6.73 0.16 3.45
CA GLY A 154 8.08 0.71 3.42
C GLY A 154 8.86 0.17 2.23
N ASP A 155 8.82 -1.14 1.97
CA ASP A 155 9.49 -1.78 0.85
C ASP A 155 8.92 -1.30 -0.49
N LEU A 156 7.61 -1.23 -0.64
CA LEU A 156 6.98 -0.66 -1.83
C LEU A 156 7.34 0.82 -2.04
N LEU A 157 7.43 1.61 -0.97
CA LEU A 157 7.86 3.01 -1.02
C LEU A 157 9.32 3.12 -1.47
N PHE A 158 10.21 2.24 -0.97
CA PHE A 158 11.61 2.18 -1.42
C PHE A 158 11.70 1.85 -2.92
N GLN A 159 10.98 0.83 -3.41
CA GLN A 159 10.94 0.49 -4.84
C GLN A 159 10.52 1.70 -5.71
N THR A 160 9.48 2.42 -5.28
CA THR A 160 9.01 3.61 -5.98
C THR A 160 10.07 4.72 -5.99
N THR A 161 10.75 4.93 -4.86
CA THR A 161 11.80 5.92 -4.69
C THR A 161 13.00 5.59 -5.56
N PHE A 162 13.40 4.32 -5.61
CA PHE A 162 14.52 3.86 -6.43
C PHE A 162 14.23 4.02 -7.93
N LEU A 163 13.03 3.67 -8.40
CA LEU A 163 12.61 3.89 -9.78
C LEU A 163 12.58 5.38 -10.15
N ALA A 164 12.14 6.25 -9.22
CA ALA A 164 12.19 7.70 -9.44
C ALA A 164 13.62 8.22 -9.58
N LEU A 165 14.58 7.70 -8.79
CA LEU A 165 15.99 8.01 -8.91
C LEU A 165 16.56 7.57 -10.28
N LEU A 166 16.19 6.38 -10.77
CA LEU A 166 16.60 5.94 -12.12
C LEU A 166 16.01 6.83 -13.22
N CYS A 167 14.79 7.34 -13.05
CA CYS A 167 14.22 8.33 -13.96
C CYS A 167 15.01 9.65 -13.95
N GLU A 168 15.44 10.10 -12.78
CA GLU A 168 16.27 11.31 -12.63
C GLU A 168 17.63 11.14 -13.30
N GLU A 169 18.30 10.00 -13.11
CA GLU A 169 19.56 9.66 -13.79
C GLU A 169 19.40 9.66 -15.33
N ALA A 170 18.23 9.28 -15.82
CA ALA A 170 17.90 9.28 -17.25
C ALA A 170 17.40 10.63 -17.78
N GLY A 171 17.24 11.65 -16.93
CA GLY A 171 16.70 12.96 -17.30
C GLY A 171 15.20 12.94 -17.62
N ALA A 172 14.45 11.91 -17.18
CA ALA A 172 13.02 11.77 -17.46
C ALA A 172 12.12 12.46 -16.40
N GLY A 173 12.67 12.87 -15.27
CA GLY A 173 11.98 13.50 -14.15
C GLY A 173 12.49 12.94 -12.83
N ALA A 174 12.17 13.61 -11.73
CA ALA A 174 12.62 13.25 -10.39
C ALA A 174 11.46 12.82 -9.47
N TRP A 175 11.77 12.41 -8.27
CA TRP A 175 10.76 12.04 -7.25
C TRP A 175 9.73 13.16 -7.02
N VAL A 176 10.16 14.42 -7.04
CA VAL A 176 9.27 15.58 -6.92
C VAL A 176 8.22 15.62 -8.02
N ASP A 177 8.59 15.27 -9.25
CA ASP A 177 7.66 15.23 -10.39
C ASP A 177 6.63 14.11 -10.22
N VAL A 178 7.06 12.96 -9.69
CA VAL A 178 6.14 11.85 -9.34
C VAL A 178 5.13 12.29 -8.30
N ALA A 179 5.57 12.91 -7.21
CA ALA A 179 4.73 13.35 -6.10
C ALA A 179 3.76 14.48 -6.53
N LEU A 180 4.25 15.50 -7.21
CA LEU A 180 3.42 16.60 -7.70
C LEU A 180 2.48 16.16 -8.83
N GLY A 181 2.93 15.29 -9.71
CA GLY A 181 2.14 14.74 -10.80
C GLY A 181 0.94 13.93 -10.28
N VAL A 182 1.12 13.06 -9.29
CA VAL A 182 -0.01 12.33 -8.69
C VAL A 182 -0.94 13.26 -7.92
N ALA A 183 -0.40 14.24 -7.18
CA ALA A 183 -1.21 15.23 -6.46
C ALA A 183 -2.09 16.06 -7.42
N ALA A 184 -1.54 16.51 -8.54
CA ALA A 184 -2.29 17.23 -9.59
C ALA A 184 -3.39 16.35 -10.19
N LYS A 185 -3.08 15.10 -10.56
CA LYS A 185 -4.08 14.13 -11.06
C LYS A 185 -5.21 13.90 -10.07
N LEU A 186 -4.88 13.73 -8.78
CA LEU A 186 -5.90 13.53 -7.74
C LEU A 186 -6.82 14.75 -7.61
N ARG A 187 -6.30 15.96 -7.65
CA ARG A 187 -7.11 17.19 -7.61
C ARG A 187 -8.07 17.27 -8.78
N VAL A 188 -7.60 17.04 -9.99
CA VAL A 188 -8.43 17.07 -11.20
C VAL A 188 -9.53 16.00 -11.15
N ARG A 189 -9.20 14.80 -10.66
CA ARG A 189 -10.13 13.65 -10.61
C ARG A 189 -11.13 13.68 -9.45
N HIS A 190 -11.04 14.68 -8.54
CA HIS A 190 -11.97 14.85 -7.42
C HIS A 190 -12.67 16.22 -7.46
N PRO A 191 -13.44 16.54 -8.54
CA PRO A 191 -14.08 17.83 -8.66
C PRO A 191 -15.16 18.08 -7.60
N TRP A 192 -15.67 17.05 -6.93
CA TRP A 192 -16.58 17.16 -5.79
C TRP A 192 -15.89 17.55 -4.48
N VAL A 193 -14.54 17.57 -4.44
CA VAL A 193 -13.73 18.03 -3.30
C VAL A 193 -13.06 19.35 -3.57
N PHE A 194 -12.58 19.57 -4.79
CA PHE A 194 -11.76 20.71 -5.17
C PHE A 194 -12.44 21.66 -6.18
N GLY A 195 -13.62 21.33 -6.68
CA GLY A 195 -14.40 22.09 -7.67
C GLY A 195 -15.86 22.20 -7.26
N ASP A 196 -16.74 22.49 -8.22
CA ASP A 196 -18.15 22.80 -8.01
C ASP A 196 -19.09 21.59 -8.16
N SER A 197 -18.57 20.40 -8.46
CA SER A 197 -19.37 19.18 -8.56
C SER A 197 -19.73 18.65 -7.18
N SER A 198 -20.83 17.88 -7.07
CA SER A 198 -21.21 17.18 -5.84
C SER A 198 -21.30 15.67 -6.07
N ALA A 199 -20.99 14.89 -5.04
CA ALA A 199 -21.16 13.44 -5.04
C ALA A 199 -21.74 12.99 -3.71
N ASP A 200 -22.99 12.55 -3.72
CA ASP A 200 -23.75 12.21 -2.50
C ASP A 200 -23.52 10.77 -2.05
N SER A 201 -22.75 10.00 -2.79
CA SER A 201 -22.41 8.61 -2.47
C SER A 201 -21.05 8.19 -3.04
N ALA A 202 -20.47 7.15 -2.47
CA ALA A 202 -19.22 6.55 -2.98
C ALA A 202 -19.38 6.05 -4.44
N GLY A 203 -20.57 5.58 -4.82
CA GLY A 203 -20.87 5.18 -6.20
C GLY A 203 -20.87 6.36 -7.17
N ALA A 204 -21.54 7.46 -6.80
CA ALA A 204 -21.56 8.70 -7.59
C ALA A 204 -20.14 9.28 -7.74
N ALA A 205 -19.37 9.33 -6.65
CA ALA A 205 -17.98 9.77 -6.67
C ALA A 205 -17.11 8.92 -7.61
N ARG A 206 -17.28 7.59 -7.59
CA ARG A 206 -16.55 6.67 -8.48
C ARG A 206 -16.88 6.92 -9.96
N ASN A 207 -18.16 7.10 -10.30
CA ASN A 207 -18.60 7.35 -11.67
C ASN A 207 -18.04 8.69 -12.19
N LEU A 208 -18.09 9.74 -11.38
CA LEU A 208 -17.49 11.02 -11.71
C LEU A 208 -15.98 10.89 -11.93
N TRP A 209 -15.29 10.16 -11.04
CA TRP A 209 -13.85 9.95 -11.15
C TRP A 209 -13.44 9.24 -12.45
N GLU A 210 -14.18 8.19 -12.85
CA GLU A 210 -13.94 7.49 -14.13
C GLU A 210 -14.23 8.39 -15.33
N GLY A 211 -15.31 9.20 -15.29
CA GLY A 211 -15.64 10.15 -16.35
C GLY A 211 -14.54 11.20 -16.54
N VAL A 212 -14.15 11.89 -15.47
CA VAL A 212 -13.09 12.91 -15.50
C VAL A 212 -11.75 12.31 -15.96
N LYS A 213 -11.47 11.06 -15.57
CA LYS A 213 -10.26 10.37 -16.00
C LYS A 213 -10.23 10.17 -17.52
N VAL A 214 -11.34 9.75 -18.11
CA VAL A 214 -11.48 9.59 -19.58
C VAL A 214 -11.27 10.91 -20.30
N GLU A 215 -11.93 11.97 -19.84
CA GLU A 215 -11.84 13.31 -20.46
C GLU A 215 -10.44 13.93 -20.33
N SER A 216 -9.82 13.81 -19.16
CA SER A 216 -8.52 14.45 -18.89
C SER A 216 -7.33 13.79 -19.59
N GLU A 217 -7.43 12.53 -19.96
CA GLU A 217 -6.33 11.80 -20.60
C GLU A 217 -6.30 11.96 -22.13
N GLY A 218 -7.35 12.50 -22.76
CA GLY A 218 -7.39 12.88 -24.18
C GLY A 218 -7.05 11.76 -25.18
N ARG A 219 -7.22 10.50 -24.77
CA ARG A 219 -6.78 9.32 -25.52
C ARG A 219 -7.94 8.72 -26.29
N GLU A 220 -7.68 8.26 -27.51
CA GLU A 220 -8.68 7.64 -28.36
C GLU A 220 -8.96 6.18 -27.97
N GLY A 221 -10.24 5.78 -27.99
CA GLY A 221 -10.71 4.43 -27.75
C GLY A 221 -11.02 4.11 -26.27
N ILE A 222 -11.99 3.23 -26.05
CA ILE A 222 -12.49 2.86 -24.71
C ILE A 222 -11.41 2.19 -23.85
N PHE A 223 -10.51 1.43 -24.48
CA PHE A 223 -9.51 0.59 -23.80
C PHE A 223 -8.09 1.15 -23.86
N HIS A 224 -7.91 2.43 -24.17
CA HIS A 224 -6.61 3.06 -24.46
C HIS A 224 -5.58 2.96 -23.33
N ASP A 225 -5.99 2.82 -22.05
CA ASP A 225 -5.12 2.79 -20.89
C ASP A 225 -5.16 1.46 -20.12
N VAL A 226 -5.57 0.38 -20.78
CA VAL A 226 -5.52 -0.96 -20.21
C VAL A 226 -4.14 -1.57 -20.53
N PRO A 227 -3.23 -1.71 -19.54
CA PRO A 227 -1.94 -2.34 -19.78
C PRO A 227 -2.11 -3.82 -20.09
N ARG A 228 -1.52 -4.28 -21.18
CA ARG A 228 -1.54 -5.71 -21.59
C ARG A 228 -0.71 -6.64 -20.70
N ALA A 229 0.13 -6.06 -19.84
CA ALA A 229 0.98 -6.82 -18.91
C ALA A 229 0.33 -7.08 -17.54
N LEU A 230 -0.94 -6.72 -17.36
CA LEU A 230 -1.67 -7.04 -16.14
C LEU A 230 -1.91 -8.56 -16.03
N PRO A 231 -1.99 -9.12 -14.80
CA PRO A 231 -2.58 -10.44 -14.58
C PRO A 231 -3.96 -10.51 -15.23
N ALA A 232 -4.29 -11.66 -15.84
CA ALA A 232 -5.46 -11.78 -16.71
C ALA A 232 -6.79 -11.37 -16.06
N LEU A 233 -6.98 -11.72 -14.78
CA LEU A 233 -8.21 -11.35 -14.06
C LEU A 233 -8.29 -9.82 -13.79
N LEU A 234 -7.15 -9.17 -13.56
CA LEU A 234 -7.09 -7.71 -13.42
C LEU A 234 -7.30 -7.00 -14.76
N GLU A 235 -6.74 -7.53 -15.84
CA GLU A 235 -6.97 -7.02 -17.19
C GLU A 235 -8.45 -7.10 -17.56
N ALA A 236 -9.07 -8.28 -17.41
CA ALA A 236 -10.49 -8.50 -17.65
C ALA A 236 -11.37 -7.53 -16.83
N ARG A 237 -11.10 -7.41 -15.52
CA ARG A 237 -11.80 -6.45 -14.65
C ARG A 237 -11.66 -5.01 -15.14
N LYS A 238 -10.48 -4.61 -15.60
CA LYS A 238 -10.22 -3.25 -16.08
C LYS A 238 -10.94 -3.00 -17.41
N VAL A 239 -10.91 -3.95 -18.33
CA VAL A 239 -11.65 -3.91 -19.58
C VAL A 239 -13.16 -3.76 -19.32
N GLN A 240 -13.74 -4.61 -18.48
CA GLN A 240 -15.16 -4.54 -18.13
C GLN A 240 -15.55 -3.22 -17.46
N ARG A 241 -14.70 -2.67 -16.57
CA ARG A 241 -14.94 -1.34 -15.97
C ARG A 241 -14.95 -0.22 -17.03
N ARG A 242 -14.10 -0.31 -18.05
CA ARG A 242 -14.08 0.65 -19.14
C ARG A 242 -15.33 0.56 -20.02
N ALA A 243 -15.77 -0.65 -20.33
CA ALA A 243 -17.02 -0.88 -21.05
C ALA A 243 -18.23 -0.32 -20.27
N ALA A 244 -18.30 -0.61 -18.97
CA ALA A 244 -19.34 -0.10 -18.09
C ALA A 244 -19.38 1.43 -18.01
N ALA A 245 -18.22 2.10 -18.01
CA ALA A 245 -18.13 3.57 -17.95
C ALA A 245 -18.73 4.27 -19.17
N VAL A 246 -18.83 3.59 -20.32
CA VAL A 246 -19.48 4.10 -21.53
C VAL A 246 -20.90 3.55 -21.72
N GLY A 247 -21.48 2.94 -20.67
CA GLY A 247 -22.85 2.44 -20.68
C GLY A 247 -23.03 0.99 -21.15
N PHE A 248 -21.95 0.28 -21.51
CA PHE A 248 -22.01 -1.13 -21.84
C PHE A 248 -21.91 -1.95 -20.54
N GLU A 249 -23.03 -2.12 -19.87
CA GLU A 249 -23.14 -2.69 -18.54
C GLU A 249 -24.46 -3.47 -18.37
N TYR A 250 -24.44 -4.55 -17.60
CA TYR A 250 -25.65 -5.25 -17.18
C TYR A 250 -26.50 -4.35 -16.27
N ALA A 251 -27.82 -4.41 -16.43
CA ALA A 251 -28.74 -3.60 -15.63
C ALA A 251 -28.61 -3.93 -14.13
N THR A 252 -28.51 -5.21 -13.80
CA THR A 252 -28.41 -5.68 -12.41
C THR A 252 -27.23 -6.65 -12.21
N ALA A 253 -26.86 -6.89 -10.96
CA ALA A 253 -25.88 -7.94 -10.62
C ALA A 253 -26.46 -9.36 -10.89
N ALA A 254 -27.79 -9.52 -10.82
CA ALA A 254 -28.46 -10.76 -11.16
C ALA A 254 -28.33 -11.09 -12.65
N ASP A 255 -28.41 -10.09 -13.52
CA ASP A 255 -28.24 -10.28 -14.97
C ASP A 255 -26.81 -10.75 -15.28
N ALA A 256 -25.79 -10.15 -14.62
CA ALA A 256 -24.40 -10.58 -14.75
C ALA A 256 -24.18 -12.02 -14.24
N PHE A 257 -24.93 -12.44 -13.23
CA PHE A 257 -24.88 -13.82 -12.75
C PHE A 257 -25.60 -14.78 -13.72
N GLY A 258 -26.71 -14.35 -14.32
CA GLY A 258 -27.42 -15.11 -15.35
C GLY A 258 -26.57 -15.36 -16.60
N ASP A 259 -25.72 -14.38 -16.96
CA ASP A 259 -24.73 -14.54 -18.02
C ASP A 259 -23.70 -15.63 -17.65
N LEU A 260 -23.13 -15.59 -16.46
CA LEU A 260 -22.25 -16.64 -15.96
C LEU A 260 -22.88 -18.05 -15.99
N GLU A 261 -24.18 -18.14 -15.65
CA GLU A 261 -24.93 -19.39 -15.76
C GLU A 261 -25.08 -19.85 -17.22
N SER A 262 -25.13 -18.90 -18.18
CA SER A 262 -25.13 -19.22 -19.62
C SER A 262 -23.80 -19.79 -20.04
N GLU A 263 -22.70 -19.12 -19.71
CA GLU A 263 -21.35 -19.60 -20.04
C GLU A 263 -21.07 -20.99 -19.46
N PHE A 264 -21.54 -21.27 -18.24
CA PHE A 264 -21.45 -22.62 -17.68
C PHE A 264 -22.21 -23.67 -18.48
N ARG A 265 -23.38 -23.31 -19.07
CA ARG A 265 -24.15 -24.24 -19.91
C ARG A 265 -23.47 -24.48 -21.26
N GLU A 266 -22.85 -23.44 -21.82
CA GLU A 266 -22.13 -23.50 -23.08
C GLU A 266 -20.86 -24.35 -22.93
N LEU A 267 -20.05 -24.10 -21.89
CA LEU A 267 -18.92 -24.94 -21.53
C LEU A 267 -19.35 -26.41 -21.36
N ARG A 268 -20.45 -26.66 -20.64
CA ARG A 268 -20.94 -28.01 -20.41
C ARG A 268 -21.38 -28.73 -21.68
N ALA A 269 -21.83 -27.99 -22.70
CA ALA A 269 -22.23 -28.55 -23.98
C ALA A 269 -21.00 -28.97 -24.81
N GLU A 270 -19.87 -28.26 -24.67
CA GLU A 270 -18.61 -28.58 -25.33
C GLU A 270 -17.80 -29.70 -24.62
N LEU A 271 -18.03 -29.90 -23.31
CA LEU A 271 -17.38 -30.97 -22.55
C LEU A 271 -17.97 -32.32 -22.98
N GLY A 272 -17.15 -33.13 -23.68
CA GLY A 272 -17.46 -34.48 -24.05
C GLY A 272 -17.20 -35.52 -22.96
N GLU A 273 -16.75 -36.70 -23.35
CA GLU A 273 -16.23 -37.71 -22.43
C GLU A 273 -14.91 -37.25 -21.79
N GLU A 274 -14.44 -37.96 -20.74
CA GLU A 274 -13.19 -37.67 -20.06
C GLU A 274 -12.04 -37.35 -21.03
N PRO A 275 -11.26 -36.23 -20.80
CA PRO A 275 -10.21 -35.89 -21.73
C PRO A 275 -9.09 -36.94 -21.73
N GLU A 276 -8.62 -37.26 -22.91
CA GLU A 276 -7.44 -38.14 -23.06
C GLU A 276 -6.19 -37.41 -22.50
N PRO A 277 -5.39 -38.11 -21.66
CA PRO A 277 -4.13 -37.51 -21.18
C PRO A 277 -3.24 -37.11 -22.39
N GLU A 278 -2.62 -35.92 -22.28
CA GLU A 278 -1.68 -35.37 -23.28
C GLU A 278 -2.30 -34.93 -24.63
N ARG A 279 -3.61 -35.01 -24.81
CA ARG A 279 -4.27 -34.41 -25.96
C ARG A 279 -4.37 -32.92 -25.82
N GLU A 280 -4.03 -32.15 -26.87
CA GLU A 280 -4.29 -30.71 -26.91
C GLU A 280 -5.80 -30.45 -26.75
N PRO A 281 -6.17 -29.45 -25.90
CA PRO A 281 -7.56 -29.10 -25.71
C PRO A 281 -8.19 -28.58 -27.00
N LEU A 282 -9.46 -28.87 -27.21
CA LEU A 282 -10.20 -28.32 -28.36
C LEU A 282 -10.35 -26.79 -28.17
N ASP A 283 -10.13 -26.02 -29.23
CA ASP A 283 -10.25 -24.55 -29.21
C ASP A 283 -11.58 -24.09 -28.64
N ALA A 284 -12.67 -24.81 -28.92
CA ALA A 284 -13.99 -24.51 -28.34
C ALA A 284 -13.99 -24.58 -26.81
N ILE A 285 -13.44 -25.62 -26.20
CA ILE A 285 -13.36 -25.77 -24.74
C ILE A 285 -12.48 -24.66 -24.13
N VAL A 286 -11.39 -24.29 -24.78
CA VAL A 286 -10.52 -23.18 -24.33
C VAL A 286 -11.28 -21.85 -24.37
N GLY A 287 -12.07 -21.63 -25.42
CA GLY A 287 -12.94 -20.47 -25.55
C GLY A 287 -13.94 -20.39 -24.39
N GLU A 288 -14.74 -21.43 -24.19
CA GLU A 288 -15.78 -21.45 -23.16
C GLU A 288 -15.21 -21.32 -21.72
N ILE A 289 -14.04 -21.93 -21.45
CA ILE A 289 -13.35 -21.71 -20.16
C ILE A 289 -12.97 -20.24 -20.00
N GLY A 290 -12.49 -19.60 -21.08
CA GLY A 290 -12.18 -18.17 -21.08
C GLY A 290 -13.41 -17.32 -20.77
N ASP A 291 -14.55 -17.62 -21.40
CA ASP A 291 -15.80 -16.88 -21.23
C ASP A 291 -16.39 -17.07 -19.83
N VAL A 292 -16.36 -18.27 -19.27
CA VAL A 292 -16.71 -18.52 -17.86
C VAL A 292 -15.84 -17.70 -16.91
N LEU A 293 -14.51 -17.67 -17.12
CA LEU A 293 -13.61 -16.87 -16.28
C LEU A 293 -13.90 -15.38 -16.40
N PHE A 294 -14.18 -14.92 -17.62
CA PHE A 294 -14.52 -13.51 -17.88
C PHE A 294 -15.85 -13.10 -17.24
N ALA A 295 -16.86 -13.95 -17.32
CA ALA A 295 -18.15 -13.75 -16.64
C ALA A 295 -18.00 -13.78 -15.12
N CYS A 296 -17.18 -14.68 -14.55
CA CYS A 296 -16.83 -14.68 -13.13
C CYS A 296 -16.23 -13.35 -12.69
N VAL A 297 -15.31 -12.78 -13.47
CA VAL A 297 -14.72 -11.45 -13.19
C VAL A 297 -15.79 -10.37 -13.20
N ASN A 298 -16.78 -10.44 -14.09
CA ASN A 298 -17.85 -9.47 -14.13
C ASN A 298 -18.76 -9.54 -12.91
N VAL A 299 -19.13 -10.72 -12.47
CA VAL A 299 -19.86 -10.92 -11.19
C VAL A 299 -19.05 -10.35 -10.03
N ALA A 300 -17.75 -10.70 -9.91
CA ALA A 300 -16.88 -10.17 -8.86
C ALA A 300 -16.86 -8.62 -8.86
N ARG A 301 -16.75 -8.01 -10.04
CA ARG A 301 -16.77 -6.56 -10.21
C ARG A 301 -18.09 -5.93 -9.73
N ARG A 302 -19.23 -6.54 -10.02
CA ARG A 302 -20.57 -6.07 -9.59
C ARG A 302 -20.73 -6.08 -8.06
N TYR A 303 -20.05 -7.02 -7.38
CA TYR A 303 -20.01 -7.09 -5.92
C TYR A 303 -18.81 -6.37 -5.29
N ASN A 304 -18.10 -5.52 -6.05
CA ASN A 304 -16.88 -4.80 -5.61
C ASN A 304 -15.78 -5.73 -5.07
N CYS A 305 -15.74 -6.98 -5.53
CA CYS A 305 -14.71 -7.94 -5.22
C CYS A 305 -13.56 -7.81 -6.23
N ASP A 306 -12.32 -7.84 -5.76
CA ASP A 306 -11.16 -7.97 -6.65
C ASP A 306 -10.97 -9.44 -7.03
N PRO A 307 -11.08 -9.83 -8.31
CA PRO A 307 -11.03 -11.24 -8.72
C PRO A 307 -9.65 -11.86 -8.55
N GLU A 308 -8.57 -11.08 -8.76
CA GLU A 308 -7.19 -11.54 -8.58
C GLU A 308 -6.91 -11.85 -7.10
N LEU A 309 -7.23 -10.91 -6.22
CA LEU A 309 -7.04 -11.10 -4.77
C LEU A 309 -7.97 -12.20 -4.23
N ALA A 310 -9.19 -12.34 -4.76
CA ALA A 310 -10.11 -13.41 -4.38
C ALA A 310 -9.55 -14.80 -4.73
N LEU A 311 -8.99 -14.96 -5.94
CA LEU A 311 -8.39 -16.21 -6.38
C LEU A 311 -7.10 -16.51 -5.60
N ARG A 312 -6.23 -15.50 -5.38
CA ARG A 312 -5.04 -15.64 -4.54
C ARG A 312 -5.41 -16.12 -3.12
N ALA A 313 -6.41 -15.50 -2.51
CA ALA A 313 -6.90 -15.90 -1.18
C ALA A 313 -7.47 -17.33 -1.17
N ALA A 314 -8.17 -17.75 -2.22
CA ALA A 314 -8.66 -19.12 -2.36
C ALA A 314 -7.50 -20.12 -2.49
N THR A 315 -6.50 -19.81 -3.30
CA THR A 315 -5.28 -20.60 -3.49
C THR A 315 -4.49 -20.73 -2.18
N ALA A 316 -4.31 -19.66 -1.43
CA ALA A 316 -3.65 -19.69 -0.13
C ALA A 316 -4.39 -20.58 0.86
N ARG A 317 -5.72 -20.46 0.95
CA ARG A 317 -6.54 -21.34 1.80
C ARG A 317 -6.48 -22.80 1.38
N PHE A 318 -6.40 -23.08 0.09
CA PHE A 318 -6.24 -24.45 -0.40
C PHE A 318 -4.88 -25.02 0.03
N ARG A 319 -3.80 -24.28 -0.17
CA ARG A 319 -2.46 -24.66 0.25
C ARG A 319 -2.40 -24.96 1.75
N GLU A 320 -2.86 -24.03 2.60
CA GLU A 320 -2.93 -24.18 4.06
C GLU A 320 -3.67 -25.47 4.46
N ARG A 321 -4.80 -25.76 3.82
CA ARG A 321 -5.60 -26.96 4.11
C ARG A 321 -4.86 -28.24 3.75
N VAL A 322 -4.15 -28.27 2.61
CA VAL A 322 -3.36 -29.43 2.19
C VAL A 322 -2.20 -29.66 3.16
N GLU A 323 -1.49 -28.62 3.55
CA GLU A 323 -0.41 -28.69 4.52
C GLU A 323 -0.88 -29.17 5.91
N VAL A 324 -2.08 -28.73 6.36
CA VAL A 324 -2.67 -29.25 7.58
C VAL A 324 -3.10 -30.70 7.42
N ALA A 325 -3.69 -31.07 6.28
CA ALA A 325 -4.08 -32.43 5.98
C ALA A 325 -2.88 -33.40 6.00
N GLU A 326 -1.74 -32.98 5.40
CA GLU A 326 -0.48 -33.74 5.43
C GLU A 326 -0.01 -33.96 6.88
N ARG A 327 -0.01 -32.89 7.71
CA ARG A 327 0.36 -33.01 9.14
C ARG A 327 -0.58 -33.91 9.93
N LEU A 328 -1.87 -33.90 9.66
CA LEU A 328 -2.86 -34.78 10.32
C LEU A 328 -2.64 -36.24 9.92
N ALA A 329 -2.38 -36.53 8.65
CA ALA A 329 -2.04 -37.85 8.16
C ALA A 329 -0.74 -38.38 8.81
N ASP A 330 0.30 -37.55 8.83
CA ASP A 330 1.59 -37.93 9.44
C ASP A 330 1.43 -38.25 10.94
N ALA A 331 0.59 -37.52 11.67
CA ALA A 331 0.30 -37.78 13.08
C ALA A 331 -0.38 -39.15 13.30
N GLU A 332 -1.08 -39.67 12.32
CA GLU A 332 -1.71 -41.01 12.31
C GLU A 332 -0.83 -42.09 11.64
N GLY A 333 0.40 -41.73 11.25
CA GLY A 333 1.35 -42.64 10.59
C GLY A 333 1.03 -42.93 9.14
N VAL A 334 0.18 -42.12 8.51
CA VAL A 334 -0.20 -42.23 7.10
C VAL A 334 0.63 -41.29 6.25
N VAL A 335 1.27 -41.83 5.21
CA VAL A 335 2.03 -41.02 4.23
C VAL A 335 1.02 -40.42 3.23
N PHE A 336 0.66 -39.14 3.43
CA PHE A 336 -0.36 -38.44 2.65
C PHE A 336 -0.20 -38.58 1.12
N ARG A 337 1.04 -38.51 0.62
CA ARG A 337 1.35 -38.62 -0.82
C ARG A 337 1.13 -40.01 -1.39
N ALA A 338 1.13 -41.04 -0.52
CA ALA A 338 0.91 -42.44 -0.91
C ALA A 338 -0.54 -42.91 -0.67
N ALA A 339 -1.32 -42.09 0.04
CA ALA A 339 -2.72 -42.37 0.29
C ALA A 339 -3.56 -42.23 -0.98
N GLY A 340 -4.60 -43.04 -1.09
CA GLY A 340 -5.58 -42.90 -2.15
C GLY A 340 -6.44 -41.63 -2.01
N THR A 341 -7.04 -41.17 -3.11
CA THR A 341 -7.88 -39.97 -3.14
C THR A 341 -8.95 -39.91 -2.04
N PRO A 342 -9.69 -40.98 -1.71
CA PRO A 342 -10.68 -40.95 -0.62
C PRO A 342 -10.07 -40.67 0.76
N GLU A 343 -8.87 -41.19 1.03
CA GLU A 343 -8.16 -41.00 2.28
C GLU A 343 -7.54 -39.60 2.36
N GLN A 344 -6.96 -39.11 1.26
CA GLN A 344 -6.50 -37.73 1.15
C GLN A 344 -7.64 -36.73 1.38
N GLU A 345 -8.82 -36.99 0.80
CA GLU A 345 -10.01 -36.16 1.01
C GLU A 345 -10.48 -36.21 2.47
N HIS A 346 -10.40 -37.36 3.14
CA HIS A 346 -10.71 -37.46 4.57
C HIS A 346 -9.87 -36.49 5.38
N TYR A 347 -8.55 -36.48 5.22
CA TYR A 347 -7.64 -35.57 5.91
C TYR A 347 -7.85 -34.10 5.51
N TYR A 348 -8.15 -33.84 4.24
CA TYR A 348 -8.46 -32.49 3.76
C TYR A 348 -9.74 -31.94 4.42
N GLN A 349 -10.77 -32.76 4.58
CA GLN A 349 -12.00 -32.34 5.31
C GLN A 349 -11.75 -32.19 6.80
N ALA A 350 -10.88 -33.00 7.42
CA ALA A 350 -10.45 -32.83 8.81
C ALA A 350 -9.68 -31.50 8.98
N ALA A 351 -8.75 -31.19 8.11
CA ALA A 351 -8.02 -29.92 8.09
C ALA A 351 -8.97 -28.72 7.96
N LYS A 352 -9.97 -28.82 7.08
CA LYS A 352 -10.99 -27.78 6.89
C LYS A 352 -11.82 -27.51 8.15
N ARG A 353 -12.12 -28.54 8.96
CA ARG A 353 -12.80 -28.39 10.25
C ARG A 353 -11.89 -27.75 11.29
N SER A 354 -10.67 -28.28 11.45
CA SER A 354 -9.69 -27.77 12.42
C SER A 354 -9.40 -26.28 12.24
N LEU A 355 -9.19 -25.83 10.97
CA LEU A 355 -8.96 -24.42 10.65
C LEU A 355 -10.19 -23.51 10.84
N ARG A 356 -11.39 -24.05 10.93
CA ARG A 356 -12.61 -23.29 11.26
C ARG A 356 -12.81 -23.12 12.77
N GLU A 357 -12.44 -24.14 13.56
CA GLU A 357 -12.59 -24.16 15.01
C GLU A 357 -11.48 -23.39 15.73
N GLY A 358 -10.32 -23.20 15.10
CA GLY A 358 -9.21 -22.40 15.61
C GLY A 358 -9.29 -20.89 15.33
N LYS A 359 -10.36 -20.45 14.68
CA LYS A 359 -10.67 -19.03 14.45
C LYS A 359 -11.83 -18.58 15.34
#